data_2040681ab12bd4aa0daabd4318aa64b7
#
_entry.id   2040681ab12bd4aa0daabd4318aa64b7
#
_cell.length_a   1.000
_cell.length_b   1.000
_cell.length_c   1.000
_cell.angle_alpha   90.00
_cell.angle_beta   90.00
_cell.angle_gamma   90.00
#
_symmetry.space_group_name_H-M   'P 1'
#
loop_
_entity.id
_entity.type
_entity.pdbx_description
1 polymer ?
#
loop_
_entity_poly.entity_id
_entity_poly.type
_entity_poly.pdbx_seq_one_letter_code
_entity_poly.pdbx_strand_id
1 'polypeptide(L)'
;SNATSVARTTDKSYSGTFDGQGHTISNFEIRTNRAELTSGLFGAVTGTIQNLGIVNASFDNGGAYDGRFGALCGLLAKDDDIETAATIQNCYVVDSSIAATGKIAGAVCGANYGGTIQDCYECGNTVTAHNRIGNLVGDNQNDYTAASWLTLKGTVTNCYSDTKLAGTQGGTVNGGGVRDAEEFASGEVAYLLNGSSSDSPVWFQNLDNGRPRDDYPVLDSSHGTVYHGPWHCGSVTKAYTNNPDFQSQNEHSFDESAICTNCGVY
;
A
#
# COMPACT_ATOMS: atom_id res chain seq x y z
N SER A 1 3.09 -14.87 -17.38
CA SER A 1 3.48 -14.08 -18.58
C SER A 1 4.32 -12.91 -18.12
N ASN A 2 5.48 -12.68 -18.78
CA ASN A 2 6.33 -11.55 -18.47
C ASN A 2 5.63 -10.27 -18.93
N ALA A 3 5.27 -9.40 -18.00
CA ALA A 3 4.75 -8.08 -18.32
C ALA A 3 5.91 -7.08 -18.50
N THR A 4 5.64 -5.98 -19.15
CA THR A 4 6.59 -4.89 -19.35
C THR A 4 6.05 -3.64 -18.67
N SER A 5 6.89 -2.89 -17.95
CA SER A 5 6.50 -1.59 -17.39
C SER A 5 5.83 -0.67 -18.40
N VAL A 6 4.83 0.05 -17.95
CA VAL A 6 4.10 1.08 -18.71
C VAL A 6 5.03 2.25 -18.79
N ALA A 7 5.76 2.84 -18.85
CA ALA A 7 6.70 3.95 -18.99
C ALA A 7 8.01 3.71 -18.21
N ARG A 8 9.14 3.84 -18.86
CA ARG A 8 10.41 3.31 -18.35
C ARG A 8 11.46 4.35 -18.00
N THR A 9 11.30 5.58 -18.42
CA THR A 9 12.28 6.67 -18.22
C THR A 9 11.55 7.96 -17.89
N THR A 10 12.24 8.93 -17.30
CA THR A 10 11.69 10.26 -17.02
C THR A 10 11.19 10.97 -18.28
N ASP A 11 11.84 10.74 -19.42
CA ASP A 11 11.42 11.31 -20.72
C ASP A 11 10.14 10.70 -21.28
N LYS A 12 9.64 9.60 -20.66
CA LYS A 12 8.42 8.90 -21.02
C LYS A 12 7.66 8.53 -19.74
N SER A 13 7.46 9.50 -18.87
CA SER A 13 6.64 9.31 -17.68
C SER A 13 5.17 9.12 -18.02
N TYR A 14 4.47 8.37 -17.19
CA TYR A 14 3.01 8.30 -17.25
C TYR A 14 2.41 9.54 -16.59
N SER A 15 1.78 10.41 -17.36
CA SER A 15 1.22 11.69 -16.90
C SER A 15 -0.31 11.69 -16.78
N GLY A 16 -0.98 10.58 -17.14
CA GLY A 16 -2.43 10.43 -17.04
C GLY A 16 -2.90 10.02 -15.64
N THR A 17 -4.20 9.73 -15.54
CA THR A 17 -4.80 9.10 -14.38
C THR A 17 -5.07 7.63 -14.68
N PHE A 18 -4.50 6.73 -13.89
CA PHE A 18 -4.83 5.31 -13.88
C PHE A 18 -5.70 5.02 -12.66
N ASP A 19 -6.96 4.68 -12.89
CA ASP A 19 -7.89 4.27 -11.85
C ASP A 19 -8.12 2.76 -11.93
N GLY A 20 -7.66 2.04 -10.92
CA GLY A 20 -7.84 0.59 -10.80
C GLY A 20 -9.25 0.18 -10.41
N GLN A 21 -10.13 1.13 -10.06
CA GLN A 21 -11.54 0.90 -9.71
C GLN A 21 -11.75 -0.16 -8.61
N GLY A 22 -10.80 -0.25 -7.68
CA GLY A 22 -10.81 -1.24 -6.61
C GLY A 22 -10.34 -2.65 -7.02
N HIS A 23 -9.93 -2.84 -8.28
CA HIS A 23 -9.44 -4.13 -8.74
C HIS A 23 -8.02 -4.44 -8.24
N THR A 24 -7.71 -5.73 -8.24
CA THR A 24 -6.39 -6.26 -7.87
C THR A 24 -5.73 -6.91 -9.09
N ILE A 25 -4.46 -6.63 -9.30
CA ILE A 25 -3.60 -7.36 -10.25
C ILE A 25 -2.75 -8.32 -9.42
N SER A 26 -2.84 -9.62 -9.73
CA SER A 26 -2.15 -10.63 -8.93
C SER A 26 -1.42 -11.68 -9.77
N ASN A 27 -0.48 -12.40 -9.11
CA ASN A 27 0.21 -13.56 -9.68
C ASN A 27 0.94 -13.26 -11.00
N PHE A 28 1.70 -12.16 -11.04
CA PHE A 28 2.46 -11.79 -12.24
C PHE A 28 3.92 -11.50 -11.91
N GLU A 29 4.76 -11.49 -12.93
CA GLU A 29 6.18 -11.20 -12.82
C GLU A 29 6.58 -10.13 -13.83
N ILE A 30 7.38 -9.16 -13.38
CA ILE A 30 8.11 -8.21 -14.22
C ILE A 30 9.61 -8.46 -14.05
N ARG A 31 10.28 -8.82 -15.15
CA ARG A 31 11.72 -8.93 -15.21
C ARG A 31 12.29 -7.91 -16.17
N THR A 32 13.30 -7.19 -15.74
CA THR A 32 14.06 -6.28 -16.58
C THR A 32 15.51 -6.73 -16.65
N ASN A 33 16.04 -6.91 -17.87
CA ASN A 33 17.42 -7.37 -18.10
C ASN A 33 18.38 -6.21 -18.40
N ARG A 34 17.99 -4.96 -18.14
CA ARG A 34 18.73 -3.79 -18.60
C ARG A 34 18.93 -2.79 -17.48
N ALA A 35 19.89 -1.90 -17.68
CA ALA A 35 20.15 -0.73 -16.86
C ALA A 35 18.98 0.30 -16.95
N GLU A 36 17.76 -0.15 -16.68
CA GLU A 36 16.60 0.73 -16.59
C GLU A 36 16.65 1.43 -15.24
N LEU A 37 16.61 2.76 -15.27
CA LEU A 37 16.73 3.58 -14.07
C LEU A 37 15.45 3.58 -13.22
N THR A 38 14.32 3.15 -13.80
CA THR A 38 13.02 3.09 -13.10
C THR A 38 12.23 1.87 -13.57
N SER A 39 11.66 1.10 -12.65
CA SER A 39 10.84 -0.08 -12.98
C SER A 39 9.78 -0.36 -11.92
N GLY A 40 8.65 -0.89 -12.38
CA GLY A 40 7.47 -1.28 -11.64
C GLY A 40 6.37 -1.62 -12.64
N LEU A 41 5.12 -1.66 -12.23
CA LEU A 41 3.98 -1.68 -13.16
C LEU A 41 4.05 -0.45 -14.06
N PHE A 42 4.34 0.72 -13.45
CA PHE A 42 4.74 1.95 -14.12
C PHE A 42 6.22 2.23 -13.83
N GLY A 43 7.01 2.62 -14.85
CA GLY A 43 8.42 2.98 -14.65
C GLY A 43 8.54 4.31 -13.91
N ALA A 44 8.12 5.41 -14.54
CA ALA A 44 8.04 6.74 -13.96
C ALA A 44 6.63 7.31 -14.08
N VAL A 45 6.18 8.04 -13.07
CA VAL A 45 4.83 8.63 -12.97
C VAL A 45 4.94 10.09 -12.60
N THR A 46 4.30 10.95 -13.39
CA THR A 46 4.06 12.37 -13.12
C THR A 46 2.57 12.69 -13.00
N GLY A 47 1.71 11.69 -13.25
CA GLY A 47 0.26 11.75 -13.11
C GLY A 47 -0.26 11.09 -11.83
N THR A 48 -1.38 10.40 -11.92
CA THR A 48 -2.07 9.76 -10.79
C THR A 48 -2.25 8.26 -10.99
N ILE A 49 -1.97 7.47 -9.95
CA ILE A 49 -2.38 6.07 -9.81
C ILE A 49 -3.29 5.97 -8.59
N GLN A 50 -4.47 5.38 -8.77
CA GLN A 50 -5.42 5.28 -7.66
C GLN A 50 -6.24 3.98 -7.67
N ASN A 51 -6.74 3.58 -6.49
CA ASN A 51 -7.70 2.50 -6.29
C ASN A 51 -7.24 1.17 -6.89
N LEU A 52 -5.99 0.77 -6.63
CA LEU A 52 -5.37 -0.43 -7.21
C LEU A 52 -4.68 -1.28 -6.16
N GLY A 53 -4.92 -2.60 -6.20
CA GLY A 53 -4.17 -3.59 -5.45
C GLY A 53 -3.14 -4.33 -6.29
N ILE A 54 -2.01 -4.68 -5.70
CA ILE A 54 -1.03 -5.63 -6.23
C ILE A 54 -0.82 -6.72 -5.18
N VAL A 55 -1.01 -7.99 -5.58
CA VAL A 55 -0.90 -9.13 -4.67
C VAL A 55 -0.10 -10.26 -5.33
N ASN A 56 0.83 -10.85 -4.56
CA ASN A 56 1.63 -11.99 -5.00
C ASN A 56 2.32 -11.74 -6.34
N ALA A 57 3.01 -10.61 -6.46
CA ALA A 57 3.76 -10.24 -7.65
C ALA A 57 5.27 -10.35 -7.41
N SER A 58 6.03 -10.56 -8.47
CA SER A 58 7.48 -10.61 -8.45
C SER A 58 8.08 -9.57 -9.38
N PHE A 59 8.94 -8.72 -8.83
CA PHE A 59 9.67 -7.70 -9.56
C PHE A 59 11.17 -7.97 -9.42
N ASP A 60 11.84 -8.31 -10.54
CA ASP A 60 13.27 -8.59 -10.58
C ASP A 60 13.93 -7.70 -11.65
N ASN A 61 14.90 -6.90 -11.24
CA ASN A 61 15.53 -5.96 -12.13
C ASN A 61 16.82 -6.44 -12.78
N GLY A 62 17.23 -7.68 -12.58
CA GLY A 62 18.27 -8.36 -13.35
C GLY A 62 19.64 -7.65 -13.46
N GLY A 63 19.93 -6.57 -12.69
CA GLY A 63 21.28 -6.01 -12.65
C GLY A 63 21.45 -4.50 -12.86
N ALA A 64 20.41 -3.69 -12.86
CA ALA A 64 20.54 -2.22 -12.96
C ALA A 64 21.05 -1.60 -11.67
N TYR A 65 22.31 -1.21 -11.61
CA TYR A 65 22.97 -0.74 -10.38
C TYR A 65 22.41 0.58 -9.80
N ASP A 66 21.99 1.51 -10.64
CA ASP A 66 21.51 2.84 -10.23
C ASP A 66 19.98 3.00 -10.26
N GLY A 67 19.24 1.88 -10.34
CA GLY A 67 17.80 1.89 -10.56
C GLY A 67 16.96 2.16 -9.30
N ARG A 68 15.71 2.55 -9.56
CA ARG A 68 14.62 2.74 -8.59
C ARG A 68 13.50 1.77 -8.91
N PHE A 69 13.05 1.02 -7.92
CA PHE A 69 12.14 -0.11 -8.13
C PHE A 69 11.01 -0.09 -7.11
N GLY A 70 9.78 -0.23 -7.59
CA GLY A 70 8.60 -0.40 -6.75
C GLY A 70 7.54 -1.17 -7.52
N ALA A 71 6.63 -1.85 -6.83
CA ALA A 71 5.60 -2.64 -7.51
C ALA A 71 4.66 -1.76 -8.35
N LEU A 72 4.21 -0.63 -7.81
CA LEU A 72 3.40 0.32 -8.58
C LEU A 72 4.29 1.16 -9.50
N CYS A 73 5.31 1.85 -8.98
CA CYS A 73 6.21 2.61 -9.83
C CYS A 73 7.65 2.67 -9.30
N GLY A 74 8.60 2.80 -10.21
CA GLY A 74 10.00 3.03 -9.86
C GLY A 74 10.25 4.45 -9.38
N LEU A 75 9.60 5.44 -9.99
CA LEU A 75 9.75 6.86 -9.66
C LEU A 75 8.39 7.57 -9.71
N LEU A 76 8.05 8.22 -8.62
CA LEU A 76 6.98 9.20 -8.54
C LEU A 76 7.63 10.59 -8.49
N ALA A 77 7.41 11.42 -9.50
CA ALA A 77 8.09 12.69 -9.62
C ALA A 77 7.10 13.83 -9.88
N LYS A 78 7.40 15.00 -9.34
CA LYS A 78 6.76 16.23 -9.77
C LYS A 78 7.26 16.58 -11.18
N ASP A 79 6.35 16.91 -12.08
CA ASP A 79 6.70 17.47 -13.37
C ASP A 79 6.98 18.97 -13.19
N ASP A 80 8.10 19.44 -13.72
CA ASP A 80 8.51 20.85 -13.57
C ASP A 80 7.57 21.82 -14.29
N ASP A 81 6.83 21.33 -15.32
CA ASP A 81 5.90 22.12 -16.12
C ASP A 81 4.45 22.06 -15.60
N ILE A 82 4.16 21.22 -14.59
CA ILE A 82 2.82 21.02 -14.04
C ILE A 82 2.80 21.37 -12.54
N GLU A 83 1.95 22.28 -12.12
CA GLU A 83 1.81 22.65 -10.71
C GLU A 83 1.31 21.52 -9.81
N THR A 84 0.64 20.50 -10.39
CA THR A 84 0.10 19.36 -9.65
C THR A 84 1.18 18.32 -9.37
N ALA A 85 1.33 17.94 -8.12
CA ALA A 85 2.21 16.84 -7.74
C ALA A 85 1.65 15.50 -8.25
N ALA A 86 2.54 14.62 -8.73
CA ALA A 86 2.19 13.23 -9.02
C ALA A 86 1.63 12.54 -7.76
N THR A 87 0.63 11.67 -7.93
CA THR A 87 -0.08 11.09 -6.78
C THR A 87 -0.25 9.59 -6.90
N ILE A 88 -0.03 8.87 -5.80
CA ILE A 88 -0.50 7.50 -5.59
C ILE A 88 -1.47 7.53 -4.41
N GLN A 89 -2.71 7.08 -4.60
CA GLN A 89 -3.71 7.07 -3.53
C GLN A 89 -4.58 5.82 -3.54
N ASN A 90 -5.02 5.39 -2.34
CA ASN A 90 -5.86 4.21 -2.17
C ASN A 90 -5.27 2.99 -2.90
N CYS A 91 -3.99 2.72 -2.71
CA CYS A 91 -3.31 1.60 -3.34
C CYS A 91 -2.64 0.71 -2.31
N TYR A 92 -2.51 -0.57 -2.64
CA TYR A 92 -1.82 -1.49 -1.75
C TYR A 92 -0.94 -2.50 -2.50
N VAL A 93 0.08 -3.00 -1.79
CA VAL A 93 0.97 -4.06 -2.27
C VAL A 93 1.11 -5.09 -1.17
N VAL A 94 0.79 -6.35 -1.46
CA VAL A 94 0.77 -7.43 -0.47
C VAL A 94 1.45 -8.68 -1.02
N ASP A 95 2.17 -9.41 -0.14
CA ASP A 95 2.78 -10.72 -0.41
C ASP A 95 3.64 -10.75 -1.66
N SER A 96 4.32 -9.66 -1.97
CA SER A 96 5.09 -9.48 -3.21
C SER A 96 6.59 -9.42 -2.95
N SER A 97 7.39 -9.77 -3.96
CA SER A 97 8.84 -9.72 -3.92
C SER A 97 9.38 -8.63 -4.85
N ILE A 98 10.09 -7.67 -4.30
CA ILE A 98 10.76 -6.59 -5.04
C ILE A 98 12.27 -6.79 -4.89
N ALA A 99 12.85 -7.58 -5.78
CA ALA A 99 14.28 -7.91 -5.79
C ALA A 99 15.04 -6.93 -6.68
N ALA A 100 15.50 -5.84 -6.08
CA ALA A 100 16.28 -4.84 -6.78
C ALA A 100 17.76 -5.00 -6.49
N THR A 101 18.58 -5.27 -7.51
CA THR A 101 20.05 -5.11 -7.42
C THR A 101 20.44 -3.63 -7.50
N GLY A 102 19.51 -2.75 -7.83
CA GLY A 102 19.67 -1.30 -7.88
C GLY A 102 19.77 -0.64 -6.52
N LYS A 103 19.94 0.69 -6.53
CA LYS A 103 20.18 1.45 -5.28
C LYS A 103 18.96 1.58 -4.39
N ILE A 104 17.76 1.67 -4.96
CA ILE A 104 16.58 2.14 -4.26
C ILE A 104 15.40 1.21 -4.53
N ALA A 105 14.75 0.72 -3.49
CA ALA A 105 13.53 -0.07 -3.61
C ALA A 105 12.52 0.22 -2.51
N GLY A 106 11.23 0.20 -2.89
CA GLY A 106 10.08 0.18 -1.99
C GLY A 106 8.98 -0.70 -2.57
N ALA A 107 8.09 -1.25 -1.76
CA ALA A 107 7.02 -2.09 -2.29
C ALA A 107 6.06 -1.26 -3.16
N VAL A 108 5.62 -0.12 -2.69
CA VAL A 108 4.71 0.75 -3.45
C VAL A 108 5.48 1.58 -4.47
N CYS A 109 6.53 2.29 -4.04
CA CYS A 109 7.29 3.20 -4.89
C CYS A 109 8.78 3.12 -4.58
N GLY A 110 9.62 3.05 -5.62
CA GLY A 110 11.07 3.08 -5.44
C GLY A 110 11.54 4.43 -4.90
N ALA A 111 11.20 5.51 -5.58
CA ALA A 111 11.56 6.87 -5.15
C ALA A 111 10.40 7.86 -5.37
N ASN A 112 10.14 8.69 -4.37
CA ASN A 112 9.15 9.76 -4.41
C ASN A 112 9.84 11.12 -4.35
N TYR A 113 9.94 11.80 -5.48
CA TYR A 113 10.63 13.07 -5.64
C TYR A 113 9.64 14.19 -5.94
N GLY A 114 9.00 14.68 -4.87
CA GLY A 114 8.04 15.78 -4.95
C GLY A 114 6.58 15.35 -5.20
N GLY A 115 6.28 14.05 -5.26
CA GLY A 115 4.93 13.53 -5.34
C GLY A 115 4.28 13.30 -3.99
N THR A 116 3.03 12.83 -4.01
CA THR A 116 2.24 12.45 -2.83
C THR A 116 1.84 10.99 -2.88
N ILE A 117 2.08 10.25 -1.80
CA ILE A 117 1.56 8.90 -1.57
C ILE A 117 0.63 9.00 -0.36
N GLN A 118 -0.65 8.68 -0.56
CA GLN A 118 -1.65 8.83 0.50
C GLN A 118 -2.64 7.67 0.57
N ASP A 119 -3.11 7.38 1.78
CA ASP A 119 -4.11 6.33 2.03
C ASP A 119 -3.71 4.99 1.41
N CYS A 120 -2.43 4.64 1.53
CA CYS A 120 -1.82 3.44 0.94
C CYS A 120 -1.24 2.54 2.03
N TYR A 121 -1.09 1.25 1.70
CA TYR A 121 -0.37 0.37 2.59
C TYR A 121 0.43 -0.71 1.83
N GLU A 122 1.34 -1.33 2.54
CA GLU A 122 2.02 -2.56 2.15
C GLU A 122 2.12 -3.51 3.34
N CYS A 123 2.05 -4.82 3.10
CA CYS A 123 2.34 -5.84 4.11
C CYS A 123 2.75 -7.17 3.47
N GLY A 124 3.51 -7.98 4.21
CA GLY A 124 3.98 -9.29 3.76
C GLY A 124 4.98 -9.25 2.61
N ASN A 125 5.54 -8.08 2.27
CA ASN A 125 6.42 -7.95 1.12
C ASN A 125 7.89 -8.20 1.47
N THR A 126 8.63 -8.76 0.52
CA THR A 126 10.10 -8.84 0.60
C THR A 126 10.71 -7.79 -0.33
N VAL A 127 11.35 -6.77 0.25
CA VAL A 127 12.00 -5.70 -0.50
C VAL A 127 13.51 -5.77 -0.30
N THR A 128 14.27 -5.87 -1.39
CA THR A 128 15.74 -5.88 -1.36
C THR A 128 16.32 -4.85 -2.32
N ALA A 129 17.34 -4.14 -1.89
CA ALA A 129 18.10 -3.20 -2.71
C ALA A 129 19.53 -3.06 -2.19
N HIS A 130 20.40 -2.43 -2.98
CA HIS A 130 21.80 -2.26 -2.60
C HIS A 130 22.00 -1.17 -1.54
N ASN A 131 21.16 -0.11 -1.52
CA ASN A 131 21.46 1.08 -0.72
C ASN A 131 20.25 1.58 0.10
N ARG A 132 19.13 1.93 -0.53
CA ARG A 132 17.98 2.55 0.13
C ARG A 132 16.77 1.63 0.03
N ILE A 133 16.30 1.18 1.17
CA ILE A 133 15.15 0.28 1.28
C ILE A 133 14.14 0.91 2.23
N GLY A 134 12.91 1.03 1.78
CA GLY A 134 11.76 1.28 2.63
C GLY A 134 10.63 0.38 2.15
N ASN A 135 9.87 -0.20 3.07
CA ASN A 135 8.86 -1.14 2.64
C ASN A 135 7.76 -0.46 1.82
N LEU A 136 7.28 0.71 2.19
CA LEU A 136 6.35 1.47 1.35
C LEU A 136 7.08 2.23 0.23
N VAL A 137 8.08 3.07 0.57
CA VAL A 137 8.85 3.90 -0.36
C VAL A 137 10.35 3.84 -0.05
N GLY A 138 11.16 3.52 -1.06
CA GLY A 138 12.60 3.35 -0.88
C GLY A 138 13.33 4.65 -0.58
N ASP A 139 12.97 5.75 -1.24
CA ASP A 139 13.52 7.08 -1.03
C ASP A 139 12.45 8.15 -1.16
N ASN A 140 12.23 8.94 -0.12
CA ASN A 140 11.20 9.99 -0.11
C ASN A 140 11.76 11.41 -0.29
N GLN A 141 12.98 11.53 -0.78
CA GLN A 141 13.65 12.80 -1.05
C GLN A 141 14.70 12.65 -2.13
N ASN A 142 14.80 13.59 -3.04
CA ASN A 142 15.90 13.67 -3.98
C ASN A 142 17.11 14.38 -3.35
N ASP A 143 18.13 13.64 -2.93
CA ASP A 143 19.41 14.18 -2.45
C ASP A 143 20.41 14.41 -3.61
N TYR A 144 20.04 14.05 -4.83
CA TYR A 144 20.95 13.96 -5.96
C TYR A 144 20.84 15.17 -6.87
N THR A 145 21.30 16.29 -6.40
CA THR A 145 21.52 17.41 -7.31
C THR A 145 22.93 17.95 -7.17
N ALA A 146 23.82 17.44 -8.03
CA ALA A 146 25.14 18.07 -8.22
C ALA A 146 25.07 19.51 -8.71
N ALA A 147 23.89 20.07 -8.90
CA ALA A 147 23.68 21.39 -9.47
C ALA A 147 22.48 22.14 -8.89
N SER A 148 21.81 21.70 -7.84
CA SER A 148 20.63 22.42 -7.41
C SER A 148 20.38 22.46 -5.90
N TRP A 149 20.22 23.63 -5.47
CA TRP A 149 19.44 24.26 -4.44
C TRP A 149 17.99 23.73 -4.33
N LEU A 150 17.50 22.84 -5.20
CA LEU A 150 16.15 22.28 -5.21
C LEU A 150 16.16 20.84 -4.69
N THR A 151 15.86 20.65 -3.43
CA THR A 151 15.57 19.34 -2.86
C THR A 151 14.09 19.04 -3.10
N LEU A 152 13.79 18.03 -3.92
CA LEU A 152 12.42 17.56 -4.11
C LEU A 152 12.07 16.61 -2.98
N LYS A 153 11.18 17.03 -2.09
CA LYS A 153 10.67 16.23 -0.96
C LYS A 153 9.31 15.64 -1.31
N GLY A 154 9.21 14.33 -1.22
CA GLY A 154 7.94 13.63 -1.33
C GLY A 154 7.12 13.75 -0.04
N THR A 155 5.82 13.55 -0.17
CA THR A 155 4.87 13.49 0.95
C THR A 155 4.28 12.09 1.03
N VAL A 156 4.25 11.52 2.23
CA VAL A 156 3.56 10.27 2.56
C VAL A 156 2.55 10.60 3.65
N THR A 157 1.26 10.33 3.41
CA THR A 157 0.19 10.70 4.33
C THR A 157 -0.76 9.52 4.56
N ASN A 158 -1.10 9.24 5.83
CA ASN A 158 -2.03 8.17 6.22
C ASN A 158 -1.70 6.83 5.55
N CYS A 159 -0.42 6.42 5.59
CA CYS A 159 0.06 5.18 4.98
C CYS A 159 0.57 4.21 6.04
N TYR A 160 0.41 2.90 5.79
CA TYR A 160 0.78 1.86 6.75
C TYR A 160 1.70 0.82 6.13
N SER A 161 2.56 0.23 6.97
CA SER A 161 3.58 -0.74 6.57
C SER A 161 3.80 -1.74 7.71
N ASP A 162 4.09 -2.98 7.40
CA ASP A 162 4.40 -3.99 8.43
C ASP A 162 5.80 -3.84 9.05
N THR A 163 6.67 -3.04 8.45
CA THR A 163 8.03 -2.83 8.97
C THR A 163 8.49 -1.36 8.92
N LYS A 164 8.65 -0.76 7.73
CA LYS A 164 9.25 0.56 7.58
C LYS A 164 8.65 1.35 6.41
N LEU A 165 8.03 2.49 6.71
CA LEU A 165 7.39 3.32 5.68
C LEU A 165 8.36 3.82 4.61
N ALA A 166 9.49 4.41 4.99
CA ALA A 166 10.43 5.01 4.06
C ALA A 166 11.89 4.68 4.37
N GLY A 167 12.69 4.45 3.34
CA GLY A 167 14.10 4.10 3.45
C GLY A 167 15.01 5.27 3.78
N THR A 168 14.72 6.45 3.25
CA THR A 168 15.50 7.67 3.49
C THR A 168 14.65 8.71 4.20
N GLN A 169 15.19 9.25 5.27
CA GLN A 169 14.57 10.34 6.02
C GLN A 169 14.85 11.66 5.33
N GLY A 170 13.84 12.31 4.83
CA GLY A 170 13.99 13.60 4.19
C GLY A 170 12.72 14.20 3.63
N GLY A 171 11.76 13.37 3.28
CA GLY A 171 10.41 13.77 2.90
C GLY A 171 9.51 14.00 4.11
N THR A 172 8.29 14.42 3.84
CA THR A 172 7.27 14.60 4.88
C THR A 172 6.49 13.30 5.05
N VAL A 173 6.31 12.85 6.30
CA VAL A 173 5.44 11.74 6.67
C VAL A 173 4.40 12.26 7.65
N ASN A 174 3.12 12.23 7.25
CA ASN A 174 2.00 12.75 8.02
C ASN A 174 0.99 11.65 8.34
N GLY A 175 0.90 11.24 9.60
CA GLY A 175 0.03 10.13 9.99
C GLY A 175 0.49 8.79 9.42
N GLY A 176 -0.29 7.75 9.68
CA GLY A 176 0.12 6.40 9.33
C GLY A 176 1.14 5.83 10.31
N GLY A 177 1.80 4.75 9.92
CA GLY A 177 2.84 4.14 10.74
C GLY A 177 3.05 2.66 10.45
N VAL A 178 3.87 2.05 11.30
CA VAL A 178 4.09 0.60 11.28
C VAL A 178 2.96 -0.09 12.04
N ARG A 179 2.46 -1.18 11.49
CA ARG A 179 1.44 -2.06 12.07
C ARG A 179 1.87 -3.51 11.88
N ASP A 180 1.69 -4.32 12.91
CA ASP A 180 1.98 -5.74 12.79
C ASP A 180 0.86 -6.51 12.06
N ALA A 181 1.09 -7.80 11.81
CA ALA A 181 0.14 -8.64 11.08
C ALA A 181 -1.21 -8.78 11.80
N GLU A 182 -1.23 -8.74 13.16
CA GLU A 182 -2.46 -8.80 13.93
C GLU A 182 -3.27 -7.51 13.80
N GLU A 183 -2.60 -6.34 13.81
CA GLU A 183 -3.23 -5.04 13.59
C GLU A 183 -3.81 -4.95 12.16
N PHE A 184 -3.10 -5.46 11.13
CA PHE A 184 -3.65 -5.58 9.78
C PHE A 184 -4.88 -6.49 9.74
N ALA A 185 -4.82 -7.65 10.34
CA ALA A 185 -5.93 -8.61 10.35
C ALA A 185 -7.10 -8.18 11.25
N SER A 186 -6.90 -7.27 12.22
CA SER A 186 -7.94 -6.86 13.18
C SER A 186 -9.02 -5.95 12.61
N GLY A 187 -8.79 -5.30 11.47
CA GLY A 187 -9.61 -4.23 10.92
C GLY A 187 -9.13 -2.83 11.29
N GLU A 188 -8.12 -2.70 12.15
CA GLU A 188 -7.58 -1.41 12.58
C GLU A 188 -7.10 -0.60 11.37
N VAL A 189 -6.29 -1.21 10.51
CA VAL A 189 -5.70 -0.52 9.35
C VAL A 189 -6.80 -0.07 8.36
N ALA A 190 -7.83 -0.91 8.12
CA ALA A 190 -8.97 -0.51 7.30
C ALA A 190 -9.68 0.73 7.85
N TYR A 191 -9.94 0.74 9.16
CA TYR A 191 -10.60 1.86 9.84
C TYR A 191 -9.75 3.14 9.79
N LEU A 192 -8.45 3.03 10.04
CA LEU A 192 -7.53 4.16 10.01
C LEU A 192 -7.34 4.74 8.60
N LEU A 193 -7.25 3.89 7.57
CA LEU A 193 -7.17 4.30 6.16
C LEU A 193 -8.43 5.07 5.71
N ASN A 194 -9.59 4.75 6.31
CA ASN A 194 -10.84 5.49 6.13
C ASN A 194 -10.93 6.78 6.97
N GLY A 195 -9.80 7.28 7.48
CA GLY A 195 -9.77 8.49 8.30
C GLY A 195 -10.41 8.32 9.67
N SER A 196 -10.37 7.12 10.24
CA SER A 196 -11.01 6.75 11.51
C SER A 196 -12.53 6.96 11.48
N SER A 197 -13.16 6.67 10.34
CA SER A 197 -14.60 6.76 10.12
C SER A 197 -15.13 5.52 9.41
N SER A 198 -16.39 5.20 9.66
CA SER A 198 -17.15 4.19 8.90
C SER A 198 -18.09 4.82 7.88
N ASP A 199 -18.09 6.15 7.77
CA ASP A 199 -18.91 6.90 6.81
C ASP A 199 -18.21 6.93 5.45
N SER A 200 -18.88 6.46 4.40
CA SER A 200 -18.34 6.43 3.02
C SER A 200 -16.97 5.78 2.90
N PRO A 201 -16.78 4.55 3.37
CA PRO A 201 -15.47 3.89 3.38
C PRO A 201 -14.98 3.61 1.95
N VAL A 202 -13.67 3.67 1.79
CA VAL A 202 -12.93 3.22 0.60
C VAL A 202 -12.29 1.85 0.85
N TRP A 203 -11.92 1.58 2.10
CA TRP A 203 -11.28 0.36 2.55
C TRP A 203 -12.25 -0.52 3.33
N PHE A 204 -12.28 -1.80 2.99
CA PHE A 204 -13.18 -2.82 3.52
C PHE A 204 -12.37 -4.01 4.01
N GLN A 205 -12.96 -4.81 4.90
CA GLN A 205 -12.33 -6.02 5.40
C GLN A 205 -13.36 -6.95 6.02
N ASN A 206 -13.36 -8.25 5.67
CA ASN A 206 -14.18 -9.25 6.35
C ASN A 206 -13.55 -9.56 7.71
N LEU A 207 -14.27 -9.30 8.78
CA LEU A 207 -13.85 -9.63 10.15
C LEU A 207 -14.72 -10.73 10.76
N ASP A 208 -16.04 -10.54 10.72
CA ASP A 208 -17.02 -11.38 11.39
C ASP A 208 -18.40 -11.38 10.71
N ASN A 209 -18.46 -11.19 9.40
CA ASN A 209 -19.69 -11.16 8.62
C ASN A 209 -20.10 -12.53 8.04
N GLY A 210 -19.60 -13.64 8.61
CA GLY A 210 -19.92 -15.00 8.18
C GLY A 210 -19.14 -15.50 6.96
N ARG A 211 -18.11 -14.78 6.53
CA ARG A 211 -17.15 -15.18 5.49
C ARG A 211 -15.78 -15.46 6.10
N PRO A 212 -14.85 -16.11 5.38
CA PRO A 212 -13.48 -16.19 5.82
C PRO A 212 -12.92 -14.79 6.15
N ARG A 213 -12.26 -14.69 7.29
CA ARG A 213 -11.65 -13.44 7.73
C ARG A 213 -10.52 -13.03 6.78
N ASP A 214 -10.42 -11.75 6.47
CA ASP A 214 -9.32 -11.22 5.71
C ASP A 214 -8.11 -10.92 6.61
N ASP A 215 -6.92 -11.15 6.10
CA ASP A 215 -5.68 -10.83 6.78
C ASP A 215 -5.28 -9.35 6.60
N TYR A 216 -5.91 -8.63 5.67
CA TYR A 216 -5.61 -7.22 5.35
C TYR A 216 -6.80 -6.51 4.68
N PRO A 217 -6.82 -5.15 4.67
CA PRO A 217 -7.86 -4.38 3.99
C PRO A 217 -7.87 -4.56 2.47
N VAL A 218 -9.05 -4.44 1.88
CA VAL A 218 -9.25 -4.46 0.43
C VAL A 218 -10.11 -3.28 -0.02
N LEU A 219 -10.15 -3.02 -1.33
CA LEU A 219 -10.97 -1.97 -1.94
C LEU A 219 -12.35 -2.47 -2.41
N ASP A 220 -12.60 -3.76 -2.30
CA ASP A 220 -13.88 -4.38 -2.68
C ASP A 220 -14.90 -4.26 -1.55
N SER A 221 -15.96 -3.48 -1.78
CA SER A 221 -17.01 -3.22 -0.80
C SER A 221 -17.80 -4.46 -0.35
N SER A 222 -17.71 -5.57 -1.09
CA SER A 222 -18.35 -6.84 -0.70
C SER A 222 -17.73 -7.47 0.56
N HIS A 223 -16.53 -7.02 0.97
CA HIS A 223 -15.84 -7.48 2.17
C HIS A 223 -16.37 -6.85 3.47
N GLY A 224 -17.17 -5.81 3.38
CA GLY A 224 -17.86 -5.21 4.52
C GLY A 224 -17.12 -4.03 5.15
N THR A 225 -17.91 -3.07 5.61
CA THR A 225 -17.43 -1.88 6.33
C THR A 225 -16.90 -2.29 7.71
N VAL A 226 -15.80 -1.68 8.13
CA VAL A 226 -15.24 -1.86 9.46
C VAL A 226 -15.72 -0.75 10.40
N TYR A 227 -16.31 -1.15 11.53
CA TYR A 227 -16.78 -0.27 12.60
C TYR A 227 -15.88 -0.41 13.82
N HIS A 228 -15.66 0.69 14.53
CA HIS A 228 -14.86 0.74 15.75
C HIS A 228 -15.75 0.90 16.98
N GLY A 229 -15.45 0.14 18.04
CA GLY A 229 -16.12 0.26 19.32
C GLY A 229 -15.65 -0.80 20.32
N PRO A 230 -15.92 -0.62 21.60
CA PRO A 230 -15.64 -1.64 22.61
C PRO A 230 -16.73 -2.74 22.55
N TRP A 231 -16.55 -3.69 21.66
CA TRP A 231 -17.46 -4.81 21.45
C TRP A 231 -17.11 -5.97 22.39
N HIS A 232 -18.08 -6.48 23.15
CA HIS A 232 -17.90 -7.60 24.06
C HIS A 232 -18.92 -8.71 23.79
N CYS A 233 -18.48 -9.96 23.82
CA CYS A 233 -19.35 -11.13 23.78
C CYS A 233 -18.73 -12.22 24.66
N GLY A 234 -19.36 -12.57 25.76
CA GLY A 234 -18.77 -13.42 26.78
C GLY A 234 -17.46 -12.83 27.30
N SER A 235 -16.38 -13.58 27.20
CA SER A 235 -15.03 -13.15 27.55
C SER A 235 -14.26 -12.51 26.39
N VAL A 236 -14.85 -12.48 25.18
CA VAL A 236 -14.22 -11.95 23.97
C VAL A 236 -14.44 -10.45 23.88
N THR A 237 -13.35 -9.72 23.68
CA THR A 237 -13.36 -8.28 23.41
C THR A 237 -12.81 -8.02 22.03
N LYS A 238 -13.49 -7.20 21.23
CA LYS A 238 -13.03 -6.73 19.94
C LYS A 238 -13.03 -5.21 19.92
N ALA A 239 -12.08 -4.63 19.19
CA ALA A 239 -12.08 -3.19 18.89
C ALA A 239 -12.78 -2.89 17.56
N TYR A 240 -12.82 -3.86 16.64
CA TYR A 240 -13.36 -3.71 15.29
C TYR A 240 -14.29 -4.87 14.92
N THR A 241 -15.34 -4.57 14.14
CA THR A 241 -16.36 -5.54 13.69
C THR A 241 -16.99 -5.07 12.38
N ASN A 242 -17.62 -5.98 11.62
CA ASN A 242 -18.46 -5.61 10.47
C ASN A 242 -19.94 -5.33 10.87
N ASN A 243 -20.32 -5.54 12.12
CA ASN A 243 -21.68 -5.33 12.56
C ASN A 243 -21.86 -3.96 13.23
N PRO A 244 -22.54 -2.97 12.60
CA PRO A 244 -22.73 -1.63 13.16
C PRO A 244 -23.63 -1.63 14.40
N ASP A 245 -24.55 -2.60 14.50
CA ASP A 245 -25.56 -2.68 15.54
C ASP A 245 -25.17 -3.64 16.67
N PHE A 246 -23.93 -4.13 16.68
CA PHE A 246 -23.48 -5.07 17.70
C PHE A 246 -23.60 -4.44 19.09
N GLN A 247 -24.33 -5.13 19.96
CA GLN A 247 -24.47 -4.77 21.37
C GLN A 247 -23.61 -5.70 22.21
N SER A 248 -22.91 -5.15 23.20
CA SER A 248 -22.17 -5.96 24.17
C SER A 248 -23.08 -6.99 24.84
N GLN A 249 -22.66 -8.24 24.86
CA GLN A 249 -23.41 -9.36 25.43
C GLN A 249 -22.55 -10.14 26.42
N ASN A 250 -23.18 -10.63 27.48
CA ASN A 250 -22.48 -11.44 28.47
C ASN A 250 -22.34 -12.91 28.07
N GLU A 251 -23.15 -13.39 27.11
CA GLU A 251 -23.18 -14.77 26.66
C GLU A 251 -23.03 -14.84 25.15
N HIS A 252 -22.43 -15.93 24.67
CA HIS A 252 -22.36 -16.23 23.25
C HIS A 252 -23.67 -16.80 22.73
N SER A 253 -24.05 -16.42 21.50
CA SER A 253 -25.18 -17.01 20.77
C SER A 253 -24.63 -17.77 19.56
N PHE A 254 -24.68 -19.11 19.59
CA PHE A 254 -24.09 -19.96 18.56
C PHE A 254 -25.13 -20.35 17.49
N ASP A 255 -24.68 -20.37 16.24
CA ASP A 255 -25.43 -20.93 15.12
C ASP A 255 -25.26 -22.46 14.99
N GLU A 256 -25.85 -23.04 13.95
CA GLU A 256 -25.77 -24.49 13.67
C GLU A 256 -24.34 -25.00 13.39
N SER A 257 -23.42 -24.12 13.07
CA SER A 257 -21.99 -24.41 12.83
C SER A 257 -21.13 -24.25 14.10
N ALA A 258 -21.76 -24.03 15.26
CA ALA A 258 -21.12 -23.72 16.52
C ALA A 258 -20.28 -22.43 16.51
N ILE A 259 -20.60 -21.48 15.61
CA ILE A 259 -19.97 -20.18 15.54
C ILE A 259 -20.87 -19.16 16.24
N CYS A 260 -20.32 -18.39 17.16
CA CYS A 260 -21.06 -17.28 17.77
C CYS A 260 -21.47 -16.25 16.71
N THR A 261 -22.76 -16.03 16.55
CA THR A 261 -23.32 -15.10 15.56
C THR A 261 -22.93 -13.64 15.77
N ASN A 262 -22.48 -13.31 16.99
CA ASN A 262 -22.11 -11.94 17.36
C ASN A 262 -20.61 -11.68 17.27
N CYS A 263 -19.75 -12.64 17.60
CA CYS A 263 -18.32 -12.42 17.69
C CYS A 263 -17.46 -13.36 16.83
N GLY A 264 -18.09 -14.34 16.15
CA GLY A 264 -17.39 -15.27 15.26
C GLY A 264 -16.49 -16.30 15.97
N VAL A 265 -16.59 -16.45 17.28
CA VAL A 265 -15.81 -17.44 18.06
C VAL A 265 -16.52 -18.80 18.02
N TYR A 266 -15.72 -19.90 17.90
CA TYR A 266 -16.18 -21.31 18.01
C TYR A 266 -16.33 -21.72 19.48
#